data_ea40d629d19bbedf13a4f1e707f1e1cb
#
_entry.id   ea40d629d19bbedf13a4f1e707f1e1cb
#
_cell.length_a   1.000
_cell.length_b   1.000
_cell.length_c   1.000
_cell.angle_alpha   90.00
_cell.angle_beta   90.00
_cell.angle_gamma   90.00
#
_symmetry.space_group_name_H-M   'P 1'
#
loop_
_entity.id
_entity.type
_entity.pdbx_description
1 polymer ?
#
loop_
_entity_poly.entity_id
_entity_poly.type
_entity_poly.pdbx_seq_one_letter_code
_entity_poly.pdbx_strand_id
1 'polypeptide(L)'
;SRTNWKPMLHLDKLYQMVLAYVIPDGSHFQQQQLYEKIVRGLEYWNKAYCKSANWWYNQVGAPRLLGKTLVVLRTGGKSISDNLENSLLQQMKTVGGNPSDPNRTGANKADIALHWLYRGCLQQDKETVDVAVREAFAPLSYTTLEGIQYDNSYFQHNQQLYIGGYASVLISRIVEIA
;
A
#
# COMPACT_ATOMS: atom_id res chain seq x y z
N SER A 1 -1.75 19.40 -8.39
CA SER A 1 -0.41 19.07 -8.89
C SER A 1 -0.28 17.56 -9.10
N ARG A 2 0.38 17.14 -10.20
CA ARG A 2 0.63 15.71 -10.47
C ARG A 2 1.65 15.09 -9.48
N THR A 3 2.49 15.92 -8.88
CA THR A 3 3.59 15.48 -8.01
C THR A 3 3.33 15.69 -6.51
N ASN A 4 2.30 16.46 -6.16
CA ASN A 4 1.95 16.72 -4.77
C ASN A 4 0.42 16.68 -4.62
N TRP A 5 -0.10 15.53 -4.26
CA TRP A 5 -1.53 15.33 -4.03
C TRP A 5 -1.84 15.44 -2.54
N LYS A 6 -2.35 16.60 -2.14
CA LYS A 6 -2.61 16.93 -0.73
C LYS A 6 -3.39 15.87 0.07
N PRO A 7 -4.38 15.14 -0.48
CA PRO A 7 -5.05 14.08 0.28
C PRO A 7 -4.13 12.97 0.81
N MET A 8 -2.95 12.73 0.20
CA MET A 8 -1.97 11.80 0.79
C MET A 8 -1.51 12.23 2.18
N LEU A 9 -1.37 13.53 2.44
CA LEU A 9 -1.01 14.04 3.76
C LEU A 9 -2.03 13.67 4.85
N HIS A 10 -3.31 13.51 4.48
CA HIS A 10 -4.32 13.02 5.41
C HIS A 10 -4.05 11.57 5.80
N LEU A 11 -3.77 10.69 4.84
CA LEU A 11 -3.42 9.29 5.12
C LEU A 11 -2.11 9.17 5.89
N ASP A 12 -1.08 9.97 5.54
CA ASP A 12 0.18 10.00 6.27
C ASP A 12 -0.03 10.36 7.75
N LYS A 13 -0.84 11.40 8.02
CA LYS A 13 -1.19 11.79 9.38
C LYS A 13 -1.97 10.70 10.12
N LEU A 14 -2.94 10.06 9.45
CA LEU A 14 -3.66 8.93 10.04
C LEU A 14 -2.72 7.79 10.39
N TYR A 15 -1.79 7.45 9.52
CA TYR A 15 -0.79 6.42 9.79
C TYR A 15 0.07 6.78 11.01
N GLN A 16 0.54 8.03 11.12
CA GLN A 16 1.29 8.49 12.30
C GLN A 16 0.44 8.41 13.59
N MET A 17 -0.84 8.77 13.53
CA MET A 17 -1.75 8.65 14.66
C MET A 17 -1.94 7.18 15.07
N VAL A 18 -2.05 6.27 14.09
CA VAL A 18 -2.15 4.83 14.36
C VAL A 18 -0.85 4.31 14.98
N LEU A 19 0.32 4.69 14.48
CA LEU A 19 1.60 4.32 15.10
C LEU A 19 1.65 4.78 16.56
N ALA A 20 1.30 6.04 16.84
CA ALA A 20 1.28 6.56 18.21
C ALA A 20 0.28 5.81 19.11
N TYR A 21 -0.82 5.31 18.53
CA TYR A 21 -1.83 4.55 19.25
C TYR A 21 -1.36 3.12 19.59
N VAL A 22 -0.59 2.46 18.72
CA VAL A 22 -0.23 1.05 18.87
C VAL A 22 1.12 0.81 19.53
N ILE A 23 2.02 1.81 19.58
CA ILE A 23 3.36 1.66 20.17
C ILE A 23 3.24 1.51 21.70
N PRO A 24 3.63 0.35 22.27
CA PRO A 24 3.63 0.15 23.72
C PRO A 24 4.52 1.20 24.40
N ASP A 25 4.15 1.57 25.62
CA ASP A 25 4.86 2.56 26.48
C ASP A 25 4.90 3.99 25.89
N GLY A 26 4.30 4.22 24.73
CA GLY A 26 4.12 5.55 24.17
C GLY A 26 3.07 6.36 24.94
N SER A 27 3.24 7.70 25.00
CA SER A 27 2.29 8.60 25.70
C SER A 27 0.85 8.51 25.16
N HIS A 28 0.65 7.95 23.98
CA HIS A 28 -0.65 7.82 23.34
C HIS A 28 -1.12 6.37 23.17
N PHE A 29 -0.39 5.43 23.80
CA PHE A 29 -0.73 4.01 23.68
C PHE A 29 -2.17 3.73 24.12
N GLN A 30 -2.95 3.17 23.23
CA GLN A 30 -4.37 2.77 23.41
C GLN A 30 -5.29 3.85 24.00
N GLN A 31 -4.96 5.13 23.84
CA GLN A 31 -5.83 6.22 24.29
C GLN A 31 -7.12 6.27 23.48
N GLN A 32 -8.26 6.18 24.18
CA GLN A 32 -9.60 6.19 23.58
C GLN A 32 -9.85 7.43 22.71
N GLN A 33 -9.45 8.61 23.15
CA GLN A 33 -9.62 9.85 22.37
C GLN A 33 -8.84 9.85 21.06
N LEU A 34 -7.64 9.25 21.04
CA LEU A 34 -6.85 9.12 19.81
C LEU A 34 -7.50 8.12 18.86
N TYR A 35 -7.98 6.98 19.36
CA TYR A 35 -8.73 6.01 18.57
C TYR A 35 -9.95 6.65 17.89
N GLU A 36 -10.76 7.41 18.63
CA GLU A 36 -11.92 8.09 18.05
C GLU A 36 -11.55 9.10 16.95
N LYS A 37 -10.42 9.79 17.10
CA LYS A 37 -9.90 10.67 16.05
C LYS A 37 -9.46 9.90 14.81
N ILE A 38 -8.80 8.74 14.99
CA ILE A 38 -8.41 7.84 13.90
C ILE A 38 -9.66 7.38 13.14
N VAL A 39 -10.69 6.87 13.84
CA VAL A 39 -11.94 6.42 13.22
C VAL A 39 -12.59 7.54 12.41
N ARG A 40 -12.76 8.73 12.99
CA ARG A 40 -13.32 9.90 12.28
C ARG A 40 -12.50 10.29 11.04
N GLY A 41 -11.17 10.17 11.10
CA GLY A 41 -10.31 10.42 9.96
C GLY A 41 -10.48 9.39 8.85
N LEU A 42 -10.68 8.12 9.19
CA LEU A 42 -10.98 7.06 8.23
C LEU A 42 -12.37 7.21 7.61
N GLU A 43 -13.38 7.59 8.41
CA GLU A 43 -14.74 7.91 7.93
C GLU A 43 -14.72 9.08 6.95
N TYR A 44 -13.95 10.14 7.28
CA TYR A 44 -13.78 11.28 6.38
C TYR A 44 -13.15 10.86 5.05
N TRP A 45 -12.07 10.06 5.09
CA TRP A 45 -11.44 9.54 3.88
C TRP A 45 -12.40 8.73 3.02
N ASN A 46 -13.14 7.82 3.65
CA ASN A 46 -14.13 6.98 2.99
C ASN A 46 -15.21 7.82 2.28
N LYS A 47 -15.73 8.83 2.97
CA LYS A 47 -16.77 9.73 2.44
C LYS A 47 -16.25 10.64 1.34
N ALA A 48 -15.04 11.18 1.49
CA ALA A 48 -14.47 12.14 0.56
C ALA A 48 -14.11 11.52 -0.79
N TYR A 49 -13.76 10.21 -0.82
CA TYR A 49 -13.44 9.44 -2.03
C TYR A 49 -12.53 10.19 -3.01
N CYS A 50 -11.45 10.77 -2.48
CA CYS A 50 -10.54 11.62 -3.24
C CYS A 50 -9.84 10.86 -4.36
N LYS A 51 -9.86 11.40 -5.58
CA LYS A 51 -9.12 10.87 -6.73
C LYS A 51 -8.07 11.87 -7.21
N SER A 52 -6.91 11.34 -7.60
CA SER A 52 -5.81 12.13 -8.18
C SER A 52 -5.82 12.04 -9.71
N ALA A 53 -5.35 13.08 -10.37
CA ALA A 53 -5.03 13.03 -11.81
C ALA A 53 -3.78 12.18 -12.10
N ASN A 54 -2.96 11.88 -11.09
CA ASN A 54 -1.83 10.98 -11.21
C ASN A 54 -2.27 9.56 -10.80
N TRP A 55 -2.19 8.64 -11.75
CA TRP A 55 -2.57 7.23 -11.57
C TRP A 55 -1.88 6.58 -10.37
N TRP A 56 -0.62 6.92 -10.12
CA TRP A 56 0.18 6.30 -9.05
C TRP A 56 -0.46 6.52 -7.66
N TYR A 57 -0.98 7.73 -7.37
CA TYR A 57 -1.67 7.96 -6.10
C TYR A 57 -2.92 7.11 -5.94
N ASN A 58 -3.67 6.91 -7.03
CA ASN A 58 -4.89 6.12 -6.99
C ASN A 58 -4.60 4.62 -6.88
N GLN A 59 -3.67 4.13 -7.71
CA GLN A 59 -3.45 2.69 -7.86
C GLN A 59 -2.41 2.12 -6.92
N VAL A 60 -1.54 2.94 -6.37
CA VAL A 60 -0.42 2.53 -5.50
C VAL A 60 -0.45 3.27 -4.16
N GLY A 61 -0.23 4.58 -4.18
CA GLY A 61 0.10 5.34 -2.97
C GLY A 61 -0.99 5.29 -1.91
N ALA A 62 -2.22 5.66 -2.26
CA ALA A 62 -3.33 5.70 -1.31
C ALA A 62 -3.76 4.31 -0.83
N PRO A 63 -4.02 3.31 -1.72
CA PRO A 63 -4.43 1.99 -1.25
C PRO A 63 -3.36 1.29 -0.42
N ARG A 64 -2.08 1.43 -0.75
CA ARG A 64 -0.99 0.86 0.04
C ARG A 64 -0.93 1.47 1.45
N LEU A 65 -0.95 2.79 1.56
CA LEU A 65 -0.87 3.46 2.86
C LEU A 65 -2.13 3.21 3.70
N LEU A 66 -3.30 3.20 3.09
CA LEU A 66 -4.56 2.85 3.77
C LEU A 66 -4.54 1.41 4.29
N GLY A 67 -4.15 0.44 3.45
CA GLY A 67 -4.04 -0.96 3.85
C GLY A 67 -3.05 -1.15 5.01
N LYS A 68 -1.86 -0.55 4.90
CA LYS A 68 -0.87 -0.55 5.98
C LYS A 68 -1.43 0.04 7.27
N THR A 69 -2.16 1.14 7.18
CA THR A 69 -2.78 1.81 8.34
C THR A 69 -3.78 0.88 9.05
N LEU A 70 -4.63 0.18 8.30
CA LEU A 70 -5.62 -0.75 8.84
C LEU A 70 -4.97 -1.98 9.47
N VAL A 71 -3.95 -2.56 8.82
CA VAL A 71 -3.20 -3.70 9.37
C VAL A 71 -2.54 -3.32 10.70
N VAL A 72 -1.83 -2.18 10.74
CA VAL A 72 -1.16 -1.71 11.98
C VAL A 72 -2.18 -1.39 13.06
N LEU A 73 -3.32 -0.81 12.74
CA LEU A 73 -4.37 -0.54 13.73
C LEU A 73 -4.87 -1.84 14.40
N ARG A 74 -5.05 -2.92 13.63
CA ARG A 74 -5.43 -4.24 14.17
C ARG A 74 -4.39 -4.81 15.13
N THR A 75 -3.10 -4.58 14.90
CA THR A 75 -2.05 -5.03 15.83
C THR A 75 -2.15 -4.37 17.20
N GLY A 76 -2.75 -3.18 17.28
CA GLY A 76 -3.03 -2.49 18.54
C GLY A 76 -4.21 -3.05 19.34
N GLY A 77 -4.80 -4.16 18.91
CA GLY A 77 -5.88 -4.84 19.62
C GLY A 77 -7.28 -4.20 19.44
N LYS A 78 -7.41 -3.23 18.54
CA LYS A 78 -8.71 -2.65 18.16
C LYS A 78 -8.93 -2.67 16.67
N SER A 79 -10.12 -3.03 16.24
CA SER A 79 -10.62 -2.89 14.88
C SER A 79 -11.65 -1.77 14.80
N ILE A 80 -11.79 -1.19 13.62
CA ILE A 80 -12.91 -0.30 13.28
C ILE A 80 -14.18 -1.13 13.02
N SER A 81 -15.33 -0.50 12.84
CA SER A 81 -16.55 -1.23 12.51
C SER A 81 -16.43 -1.95 11.18
N ASP A 82 -17.02 -3.16 11.06
CA ASP A 82 -16.99 -3.96 9.84
C ASP A 82 -17.50 -3.20 8.62
N ASN A 83 -18.54 -2.38 8.80
CA ASN A 83 -19.10 -1.56 7.72
C ASN A 83 -18.07 -0.56 7.17
N LEU A 84 -17.36 0.14 8.04
CA LEU A 84 -16.33 1.09 7.63
C LEU A 84 -15.15 0.36 6.98
N GLU A 85 -14.67 -0.72 7.58
CA GLU A 85 -13.57 -1.50 7.06
C GLU A 85 -13.89 -2.07 5.68
N ASN A 86 -15.02 -2.73 5.52
CA ASN A 86 -15.45 -3.28 4.23
C ASN A 86 -15.59 -2.20 3.15
N SER A 87 -16.09 -1.02 3.52
CA SER A 87 -16.18 0.11 2.59
C SER A 87 -14.80 0.60 2.14
N LEU A 88 -13.84 0.72 3.06
CA LEU A 88 -12.46 1.10 2.77
C LEU A 88 -11.74 0.04 1.90
N LEU A 89 -11.90 -1.24 2.22
CA LEU A 89 -11.34 -2.34 1.45
C LEU A 89 -11.94 -2.42 0.03
N GLN A 90 -13.24 -2.16 -0.10
CA GLN A 90 -13.91 -2.05 -1.40
C GLN A 90 -13.38 -0.85 -2.20
N GLN A 91 -13.13 0.28 -1.54
CA GLN A 91 -12.50 1.43 -2.19
C GLN A 91 -11.09 1.09 -2.70
N MET A 92 -10.26 0.41 -1.88
CA MET A 92 -8.94 -0.07 -2.32
C MET A 92 -9.04 -1.00 -3.52
N LYS A 93 -10.03 -1.90 -3.55
CA LYS A 93 -10.27 -2.82 -4.67
C LYS A 93 -10.69 -2.08 -5.95
N THR A 94 -11.53 -1.07 -5.82
CA THR A 94 -12.14 -0.38 -6.97
C THR A 94 -11.17 0.59 -7.66
N VAL A 95 -10.32 1.29 -6.89
CA VAL A 95 -9.41 2.30 -7.43
C VAL A 95 -7.96 1.85 -7.45
N GLY A 96 -7.61 0.85 -6.65
CA GLY A 96 -6.27 0.30 -6.60
C GLY A 96 -5.88 -0.42 -7.89
N GLY A 97 -4.59 -0.50 -8.16
CA GLY A 97 -4.07 -1.21 -9.32
C GLY A 97 -4.28 -2.73 -9.21
N ASN A 98 -4.21 -3.39 -10.37
CA ASN A 98 -4.14 -4.85 -10.45
C ASN A 98 -2.68 -5.28 -10.67
N PRO A 99 -2.06 -6.06 -9.77
CA PRO A 99 -0.68 -6.50 -9.94
C PRO A 99 -0.52 -7.49 -11.11
N SER A 100 -1.59 -8.18 -11.51
CA SER A 100 -1.58 -9.09 -12.67
C SER A 100 -1.74 -8.36 -14.01
N ASP A 101 -1.92 -7.03 -14.03
CA ASP A 101 -1.91 -6.27 -15.27
C ASP A 101 -0.53 -6.39 -15.95
N PRO A 102 -0.44 -6.88 -17.20
CA PRO A 102 0.82 -7.06 -17.91
C PRO A 102 1.59 -5.74 -18.15
N ASN A 103 0.90 -4.60 -18.10
CA ASN A 103 1.52 -3.27 -18.20
C ASN A 103 2.13 -2.81 -16.87
N ARG A 104 2.00 -3.57 -15.80
CA ARG A 104 2.64 -3.31 -14.51
C ARG A 104 3.87 -4.17 -14.36
N THR A 105 5.02 -3.53 -14.29
CA THR A 105 6.33 -4.17 -14.30
C THR A 105 7.17 -3.69 -13.11
N GLY A 106 8.22 -4.42 -12.79
CA GLY A 106 9.23 -4.05 -11.83
C GLY A 106 8.67 -3.56 -10.48
N ALA A 107 9.19 -2.44 -9.99
CA ALA A 107 8.82 -1.87 -8.70
C ALA A 107 7.33 -1.47 -8.62
N ASN A 108 6.73 -1.01 -9.73
CA ASN A 108 5.31 -0.66 -9.73
C ASN A 108 4.41 -1.88 -9.51
N LYS A 109 4.77 -3.04 -10.08
CA LYS A 109 4.06 -4.30 -9.84
C LYS A 109 4.13 -4.69 -8.37
N ALA A 110 5.31 -4.67 -7.77
CA ALA A 110 5.50 -4.99 -6.35
C ALA A 110 4.76 -4.02 -5.42
N ASP A 111 4.79 -2.71 -5.71
CA ASP A 111 4.03 -1.70 -4.97
C ASP A 111 2.51 -1.96 -5.01
N ILE A 112 1.98 -2.36 -6.17
CA ILE A 112 0.55 -2.70 -6.31
C ILE A 112 0.24 -3.99 -5.57
N ALA A 113 1.08 -5.01 -5.70
CA ALA A 113 0.90 -6.28 -5.00
C ALA A 113 0.82 -6.11 -3.48
N LEU A 114 1.58 -5.16 -2.91
CA LEU A 114 1.59 -4.91 -1.48
C LEU A 114 0.22 -4.46 -0.93
N HIS A 115 -0.53 -3.62 -1.65
CA HIS A 115 -1.87 -3.27 -1.18
C HIS A 115 -2.88 -4.44 -1.34
N TRP A 116 -2.66 -5.33 -2.31
CA TRP A 116 -3.42 -6.58 -2.40
C TRP A 116 -3.13 -7.49 -1.21
N LEU A 117 -1.87 -7.61 -0.82
CA LEU A 117 -1.47 -8.38 0.36
C LEU A 117 -2.18 -7.86 1.61
N TYR A 118 -2.11 -6.56 1.89
CA TYR A 118 -2.81 -5.97 3.04
C TYR A 118 -4.31 -6.25 3.00
N ARG A 119 -4.96 -6.08 1.85
CA ARG A 119 -6.39 -6.34 1.70
C ARG A 119 -6.71 -7.81 1.91
N GLY A 120 -5.94 -8.73 1.32
CA GLY A 120 -6.12 -10.17 1.50
C GLY A 120 -5.98 -10.61 2.96
N CYS A 121 -4.96 -10.10 3.67
CA CYS A 121 -4.79 -10.35 5.10
C CYS A 121 -5.97 -9.82 5.94
N LEU A 122 -6.44 -8.60 5.67
CA LEU A 122 -7.56 -7.99 6.38
C LEU A 122 -8.86 -8.76 6.17
N GLN A 123 -9.08 -9.28 4.96
CA GLN A 123 -10.27 -10.06 4.58
C GLN A 123 -10.14 -11.57 4.86
N GLN A 124 -8.96 -12.05 5.28
CA GLN A 124 -8.63 -13.48 5.39
C GLN A 124 -8.85 -14.23 4.07
N ASP A 125 -8.60 -13.55 2.95
CA ASP A 125 -8.77 -14.07 1.59
C ASP A 125 -7.43 -14.61 1.08
N LYS A 126 -7.26 -15.94 1.23
CA LYS A 126 -6.04 -16.64 0.81
C LYS A 126 -5.74 -16.48 -0.67
N GLU A 127 -6.75 -16.49 -1.54
CA GLU A 127 -6.55 -16.35 -2.99
C GLU A 127 -5.95 -14.98 -3.33
N THR A 128 -6.48 -13.91 -2.73
CA THR A 128 -5.93 -12.55 -2.88
C THR A 128 -4.48 -12.47 -2.35
N VAL A 129 -4.18 -13.13 -1.23
CA VAL A 129 -2.81 -13.19 -0.67
C VAL A 129 -1.88 -13.95 -1.63
N ASP A 130 -2.27 -15.12 -2.11
CA ASP A 130 -1.44 -15.94 -3.01
C ASP A 130 -1.12 -15.18 -4.31
N VAL A 131 -2.12 -14.49 -4.88
CA VAL A 131 -1.91 -13.62 -6.05
C VAL A 131 -0.93 -12.49 -5.72
N ALA A 132 -1.11 -11.80 -4.60
CA ALA A 132 -0.27 -10.69 -4.18
C ALA A 132 1.20 -11.12 -4.04
N VAL A 133 1.45 -12.23 -3.34
CA VAL A 133 2.80 -12.75 -3.14
C VAL A 133 3.43 -13.14 -4.49
N ARG A 134 2.74 -13.94 -5.31
CA ARG A 134 3.25 -14.34 -6.63
C ARG A 134 3.63 -13.12 -7.48
N GLU A 135 2.75 -12.14 -7.60
CA GLU A 135 2.99 -10.95 -8.43
C GLU A 135 4.05 -10.01 -7.85
N ALA A 136 4.20 -9.95 -6.52
CA ALA A 136 5.25 -9.17 -5.88
C ALA A 136 6.65 -9.71 -6.19
N PHE A 137 6.82 -11.03 -6.20
CA PHE A 137 8.10 -11.70 -6.44
C PHE A 137 8.40 -11.91 -7.94
N ALA A 138 7.41 -11.82 -8.83
CA ALA A 138 7.61 -11.98 -10.27
C ALA A 138 8.71 -11.05 -10.86
N PRO A 139 8.85 -9.78 -10.43
CA PRO A 139 9.91 -8.89 -10.93
C PRO A 139 11.35 -9.30 -10.56
N LEU A 140 11.55 -10.30 -9.71
CA LEU A 140 12.88 -10.83 -9.40
C LEU A 140 13.43 -11.76 -10.49
N SER A 141 12.61 -12.17 -11.43
CA SER A 141 13.04 -12.96 -12.58
C SER A 141 13.87 -12.12 -13.55
N TYR A 142 14.91 -12.72 -14.13
CA TYR A 142 15.69 -12.09 -15.19
C TYR A 142 14.83 -11.83 -16.44
N THR A 143 15.06 -10.69 -17.08
CA THR A 143 14.31 -10.28 -18.28
C THR A 143 15.19 -9.45 -19.21
N THR A 144 14.78 -9.34 -20.47
CA THR A 144 15.33 -8.37 -21.44
C THR A 144 14.48 -7.10 -21.56
N LEU A 145 13.40 -7.02 -20.78
CA LEU A 145 12.48 -5.87 -20.68
C LEU A 145 12.74 -5.08 -19.39
N GLU A 146 11.72 -4.42 -18.82
CA GLU A 146 11.84 -3.77 -17.50
C GLU A 146 12.01 -4.81 -16.40
N GLY A 147 12.98 -4.61 -15.52
CA GLY A 147 13.31 -5.51 -14.41
C GLY A 147 14.81 -5.81 -14.32
N ILE A 148 15.17 -6.94 -13.69
CA ILE A 148 16.55 -7.38 -13.50
C ILE A 148 17.06 -7.98 -14.81
N GLN A 149 18.18 -7.44 -15.30
CA GLN A 149 18.82 -7.90 -16.52
C GLN A 149 19.80 -9.05 -16.23
N TYR A 150 20.21 -9.80 -17.27
CA TYR A 150 21.14 -10.92 -17.15
C TYR A 150 22.57 -10.52 -16.68
N ASP A 151 22.90 -9.23 -16.77
CA ASP A 151 24.14 -8.65 -16.21
C ASP A 151 23.95 -8.09 -14.78
N ASN A 152 22.78 -8.36 -14.15
CA ASN A 152 22.35 -7.87 -12.84
C ASN A 152 22.10 -6.35 -12.78
N SER A 153 22.05 -5.65 -13.90
CA SER A 153 21.53 -4.28 -13.93
C SER A 153 19.99 -4.28 -13.78
N TYR A 154 19.41 -3.12 -13.53
CA TYR A 154 17.97 -2.98 -13.39
C TYR A 154 17.44 -1.88 -14.32
N PHE A 155 16.47 -2.23 -15.16
CA PHE A 155 15.79 -1.31 -16.06
C PHE A 155 14.38 -1.00 -15.59
N GLN A 156 13.99 0.27 -15.75
CA GLN A 156 12.62 0.75 -15.58
C GLN A 156 12.37 1.90 -16.56
N HIS A 157 11.13 2.16 -16.93
CA HIS A 157 10.74 3.09 -18.00
C HIS A 157 11.44 2.75 -19.33
N ASN A 158 11.15 1.56 -19.82
CA ASN A 158 11.82 0.89 -20.93
C ASN A 158 13.27 0.50 -20.54
N GLN A 159 14.26 0.95 -21.27
CA GLN A 159 15.65 0.56 -21.07
C GLN A 159 16.46 1.59 -20.27
N GLN A 160 15.83 2.31 -19.35
CA GLN A 160 16.57 3.24 -18.49
C GLN A 160 17.18 2.49 -17.31
N LEU A 161 18.48 2.64 -17.10
CA LEU A 161 19.18 2.12 -15.94
C LEU A 161 18.70 2.85 -14.66
N TYR A 162 18.09 2.12 -13.72
CA TYR A 162 17.42 2.71 -12.56
C TYR A 162 17.77 2.02 -11.23
N ILE A 163 19.04 1.76 -10.99
CA ILE A 163 19.52 1.03 -9.79
C ILE A 163 19.19 1.79 -8.51
N GLY A 164 19.53 3.09 -8.43
CA GLY A 164 19.34 3.90 -7.22
C GLY A 164 17.90 4.36 -6.96
N GLY A 165 16.98 4.13 -7.86
CA GLY A 165 15.57 4.52 -7.74
C GLY A 165 14.66 3.31 -7.65
N TYR A 166 14.16 2.83 -8.79
CA TYR A 166 13.17 1.76 -8.83
C TYR A 166 13.68 0.41 -8.32
N ALA A 167 14.97 0.06 -8.52
CA ALA A 167 15.51 -1.17 -7.95
C ALA A 167 15.49 -1.15 -6.42
N SER A 168 15.85 -0.03 -5.80
CA SER A 168 15.78 0.12 -4.33
C SER A 168 14.34 0.04 -3.81
N VAL A 169 13.38 0.58 -4.56
CA VAL A 169 11.94 0.44 -4.24
C VAL A 169 11.54 -1.03 -4.32
N LEU A 170 11.88 -1.74 -5.40
CA LEU A 170 11.57 -3.16 -5.55
C LEU A 170 12.12 -3.97 -4.37
N ILE A 171 13.41 -3.83 -4.05
CA ILE A 171 14.04 -4.54 -2.92
C ILE A 171 13.31 -4.22 -1.62
N SER A 172 12.99 -2.95 -1.36
CA SER A 172 12.26 -2.54 -0.15
C SER A 172 10.89 -3.22 -0.04
N ARG A 173 10.18 -3.39 -1.16
CA ARG A 173 8.87 -4.06 -1.17
C ARG A 173 8.99 -5.56 -0.96
N ILE A 174 9.98 -6.19 -1.56
CA ILE A 174 10.24 -7.62 -1.34
C ILE A 174 10.56 -7.89 0.12
N VAL A 175 11.40 -7.07 0.74
CA VAL A 175 11.72 -7.20 2.18
C VAL A 175 10.51 -6.92 3.08
N GLU A 176 9.59 -6.02 2.68
CA GLU A 176 8.35 -5.75 3.44
C GLU A 176 7.35 -6.91 3.35
N ILE A 177 7.42 -7.74 2.30
CA ILE A 177 6.51 -8.86 2.06
C ILE A 177 7.04 -10.17 2.63
N ALA A 178 8.36 -10.39 2.63
CA ALA A 178 9.03 -11.59 3.12
C ALA A 178 8.98 -11.72 4.66
#